data_5f409deeec1661b35ef979c961b9e8c9
#
_entry.id   5f409deeec1661b35ef979c961b9e8c9
#
_cell.length_a   1.000
_cell.length_b   1.000
_cell.length_c   1.000
_cell.angle_alpha   90.00
_cell.angle_beta   90.00
_cell.angle_gamma   90.00
#
_symmetry.space_group_name_H-M   'P 1'
#
loop_
_entity.id
_entity.type
_entity.pdbx_description
1 polymer ?
#
loop_
_entity_poly.entity_id
_entity_poly.type
_entity_poly.pdbx_seq_one_letter_code
_entity_poly.pdbx_strand_id
1 'polypeptide(L)'
;MLDDRTSDPIPGRRGIREWLALGVGIGRGVWLLPLDLTFRTVGLRYGWLKALFERTPATILASIGQLRAERAAWRAVRDVPAYRAFLADSSVPSRSLFPLGILGRLPETDKHSYVDRYGLLERCVRGAVPFPGTTIDESSGSTGTPYNWIRGHREREVAQRNIGFFARYAFGTQPLVTINAFSMGAWATGFNMSLGMVRRGIVKSVGPDIDKILSTLAYLGPGYRYLISGYPPFLKHLLDEGDRRGFPWASYRMHALVGGEGMTEELRDLLLARFISVFSGYGATDIEIGMAGESPVSIAVRRLARARPDLREALFGRDSRLPMVFQYNPLIHFLEVNAEHEIVCTVSRLDLLAPRIRYNVHDEGGLVDFRTAAATLRRFGYDIDDLGSLPETAGPRGPLPWVKPIPLPFLWVHGRRDATISVMGANIYPEDIETLVYQDPTLVPRLHSFLLSVVDDETGTPRPSISLELTDLTDVDDPWRARLSDRLRDGLRDLNIDYRSSVVEFPAAMQPIVETFALGAGPFAADAARIKQRRIVRT
;
A
#
# COMPACT_ATOMS: atom_id res chain seq x y z
N MET A 1 44.11 -36.23 -36.95
CA MET A 1 43.55 -35.77 -38.23
C MET A 1 42.45 -34.82 -37.96
N LEU A 2 42.71 -33.53 -38.28
CA LEU A 2 41.80 -32.41 -38.52
C LEU A 2 40.75 -32.15 -37.43
N ASP A 3 41.05 -31.37 -36.43
CA ASP A 3 41.02 -29.88 -36.31
C ASP A 3 39.79 -29.27 -37.00
N ASP A 4 38.75 -29.09 -36.23
CA ASP A 4 37.61 -28.25 -36.60
C ASP A 4 37.44 -27.16 -35.52
N ARG A 5 38.21 -26.06 -35.72
CA ARG A 5 38.06 -24.79 -34.99
C ARG A 5 36.85 -24.10 -35.55
N THR A 6 35.72 -24.22 -34.84
CA THR A 6 34.60 -23.31 -35.05
C THR A 6 34.97 -21.92 -34.53
N SER A 7 35.20 -21.04 -35.47
CA SER A 7 35.47 -19.62 -35.34
C SER A 7 34.40 -18.91 -34.51
N ASP A 8 34.83 -18.28 -33.42
CA ASP A 8 34.02 -17.26 -32.72
C ASP A 8 33.56 -16.17 -33.70
N PRO A 9 32.29 -15.83 -33.73
CA PRO A 9 31.83 -14.73 -34.58
C PRO A 9 32.36 -13.42 -34.01
N ILE A 10 33.15 -12.73 -34.81
CA ILE A 10 33.55 -11.32 -34.66
C ILE A 10 32.34 -10.50 -34.20
N PRO A 11 32.46 -9.57 -33.19
CA PRO A 11 31.36 -8.75 -32.73
C PRO A 11 30.82 -7.94 -33.90
N GLY A 12 29.65 -8.35 -34.39
CA GLY A 12 29.06 -7.89 -35.63
C GLY A 12 28.71 -6.40 -35.59
N ARG A 13 28.95 -5.72 -36.71
CA ARG A 13 28.52 -4.36 -37.03
C ARG A 13 27.06 -4.19 -36.62
N ARG A 14 26.77 -3.33 -35.65
CA ARG A 14 25.42 -2.89 -35.31
C ARG A 14 24.75 -2.33 -36.60
N GLY A 15 23.57 -2.85 -36.94
CA GLY A 15 22.87 -2.41 -38.11
C GLY A 15 22.43 -0.93 -37.98
N ILE A 16 22.27 -0.23 -39.10
CA ILE A 16 21.88 1.20 -39.13
C ILE A 16 20.61 1.46 -38.29
N ARG A 17 19.68 0.50 -38.22
CA ARG A 17 18.48 0.60 -37.37
C ARG A 17 18.79 0.56 -35.86
N GLU A 18 19.79 -0.20 -35.47
CA GLU A 18 20.26 -0.25 -34.06
C GLU A 18 20.97 1.05 -33.67
N TRP A 19 21.75 1.64 -34.57
CA TRP A 19 22.38 2.93 -34.38
C TRP A 19 21.36 4.07 -34.32
N LEU A 20 20.32 4.04 -35.16
CA LEU A 20 19.23 5.02 -35.11
C LEU A 20 18.40 4.89 -33.83
N ALA A 21 18.08 3.66 -33.40
CA ALA A 21 17.37 3.41 -32.15
C ALA A 21 18.23 3.82 -30.94
N LEU A 22 19.54 3.55 -30.96
CA LEU A 22 20.49 4.01 -29.94
C LEU A 22 20.58 5.52 -29.92
N GLY A 23 20.67 6.18 -31.09
CA GLY A 23 20.70 7.63 -31.24
C GLY A 23 19.43 8.30 -30.70
N VAL A 24 18.27 7.73 -31.00
CA VAL A 24 16.98 8.19 -30.47
C VAL A 24 16.89 7.95 -28.95
N GLY A 25 17.35 6.81 -28.46
CA GLY A 25 17.39 6.51 -27.01
C GLY A 25 18.35 7.42 -26.26
N ILE A 26 19.56 7.67 -26.81
CA ILE A 26 20.54 8.61 -26.24
C ILE A 26 20.01 10.04 -26.31
N GLY A 27 19.45 10.47 -27.44
CA GLY A 27 18.87 11.81 -27.61
C GLY A 27 17.79 12.06 -26.56
N ARG A 28 16.88 11.11 -26.33
CA ARG A 28 15.83 11.23 -25.29
C ARG A 28 16.37 11.21 -23.88
N GLY A 29 17.37 10.37 -23.61
CA GLY A 29 18.09 10.38 -22.35
C GLY A 29 18.71 11.74 -22.03
N VAL A 30 19.29 12.40 -23.04
CA VAL A 30 19.87 13.74 -22.93
C VAL A 30 18.80 14.81 -22.68
N TRP A 31 17.66 14.75 -23.38
CA TRP A 31 16.55 15.69 -23.16
C TRP A 31 15.91 15.55 -21.77
N LEU A 32 15.94 14.37 -21.15
CA LEU A 32 15.47 14.17 -19.79
C LEU A 32 16.44 14.68 -18.72
N LEU A 33 17.72 14.92 -19.03
CA LEU A 33 18.70 15.42 -18.06
C LEU A 33 18.36 16.80 -17.50
N PRO A 34 18.02 17.82 -18.30
CA PRO A 34 17.58 19.11 -17.79
C PRO A 34 16.29 18.99 -16.96
N LEU A 35 15.38 18.11 -17.40
CA LEU A 35 14.14 17.85 -16.70
C LEU A 35 14.39 17.19 -15.35
N ASP A 36 15.30 16.19 -15.27
CA ASP A 36 15.68 15.56 -14.01
C ASP A 36 16.36 16.57 -13.05
N LEU A 37 17.20 17.46 -13.58
CA LEU A 37 17.83 18.53 -12.77
C LEU A 37 16.76 19.49 -12.24
N THR A 38 15.81 19.89 -13.09
CA THR A 38 14.66 20.71 -12.69
C THR A 38 13.83 20.01 -11.61
N PHE A 39 13.51 18.73 -11.76
CA PHE A 39 12.78 17.97 -10.73
C PHE A 39 13.58 17.81 -9.44
N ARG A 40 14.91 17.70 -9.51
CA ARG A 40 15.77 17.68 -8.31
C ARG A 40 15.69 18.98 -7.54
N THR A 41 15.66 20.12 -8.22
CA THR A 41 15.57 21.45 -7.59
C THR A 41 14.14 21.78 -7.15
N VAL A 42 13.15 21.58 -8.01
CA VAL A 42 11.72 21.79 -7.72
C VAL A 42 11.25 20.86 -6.60
N GLY A 43 11.67 19.59 -6.62
CA GLY A 43 11.34 18.61 -5.58
C GLY A 43 11.91 18.93 -4.20
N LEU A 44 12.78 19.94 -4.06
CA LEU A 44 13.29 20.41 -2.77
C LEU A 44 12.24 21.19 -1.96
N ARG A 45 11.26 21.82 -2.63
CA ARG A 45 10.25 22.67 -1.99
C ARG A 45 8.84 22.19 -2.32
N TYR A 46 8.06 21.94 -1.28
CA TYR A 46 6.67 21.49 -1.41
C TYR A 46 5.84 22.36 -2.35
N GLY A 47 5.88 23.69 -2.17
CA GLY A 47 5.08 24.62 -2.99
C GLY A 47 5.43 24.59 -4.48
N TRP A 48 6.70 24.37 -4.83
CA TRP A 48 7.14 24.27 -6.21
C TRP A 48 6.68 22.94 -6.85
N LEU A 49 6.81 21.85 -6.12
CA LEU A 49 6.37 20.53 -6.61
C LEU A 49 4.83 20.49 -6.74
N LYS A 50 4.10 21.06 -5.78
CA LYS A 50 2.66 21.24 -5.86
C LYS A 50 2.26 22.05 -7.11
N ALA A 51 2.89 23.23 -7.30
CA ALA A 51 2.62 24.08 -8.47
C ALA A 51 2.95 23.39 -9.80
N LEU A 52 3.98 22.54 -9.83
CA LEU A 52 4.29 21.73 -11.00
C LEU A 52 3.13 20.77 -11.34
N PHE A 53 2.63 20.03 -10.35
CA PHE A 53 1.51 19.10 -10.55
C PHE A 53 0.21 19.82 -10.92
N GLU A 54 -0.07 20.96 -10.32
CA GLU A 54 -1.28 21.75 -10.61
C GLU A 54 -1.27 22.38 -12.02
N ARG A 55 -0.08 22.74 -12.54
CA ARG A 55 0.06 23.45 -13.82
C ARG A 55 0.40 22.54 -14.99
N THR A 56 0.89 21.33 -14.74
CA THR A 56 1.27 20.39 -15.80
C THR A 56 0.11 19.44 -16.09
N PRO A 57 -0.37 19.36 -17.34
CA PRO A 57 -1.39 18.39 -17.70
C PRO A 57 -1.02 16.96 -17.30
N ALA A 58 -1.99 16.21 -16.75
CA ALA A 58 -1.78 14.83 -16.28
C ALA A 58 -1.21 13.91 -17.36
N THR A 59 -1.62 14.10 -18.62
CA THR A 59 -1.09 13.35 -19.77
C THR A 59 0.40 13.59 -20.00
N ILE A 60 0.87 14.83 -19.79
CA ILE A 60 2.31 15.16 -19.89
C ILE A 60 3.08 14.53 -18.74
N LEU A 61 2.56 14.60 -17.50
CA LEU A 61 3.18 13.95 -16.35
C LEU A 61 3.28 12.44 -16.54
N ALA A 62 2.23 11.79 -17.03
CA ALA A 62 2.22 10.37 -17.35
C ALA A 62 3.26 10.01 -18.42
N SER A 63 3.32 10.79 -19.53
CA SER A 63 4.29 10.58 -20.61
C SER A 63 5.73 10.74 -20.13
N ILE A 64 6.01 11.73 -19.26
CA ILE A 64 7.33 11.92 -18.67
C ILE A 64 7.66 10.74 -17.75
N GLY A 65 6.69 10.28 -16.94
CA GLY A 65 6.83 9.11 -16.07
C GLY A 65 7.20 7.86 -16.86
N GLN A 66 6.48 7.60 -17.96
CA GLN A 66 6.75 6.48 -18.85
C GLN A 66 8.15 6.57 -19.48
N LEU A 67 8.54 7.71 -20.03
CA LEU A 67 9.88 7.90 -20.61
C LEU A 67 11.00 7.69 -19.58
N ARG A 68 10.77 8.10 -18.34
CA ARG A 68 11.72 7.86 -17.25
C ARG A 68 11.79 6.38 -16.86
N ALA A 69 10.65 5.68 -16.84
CA ALA A 69 10.59 4.25 -16.57
C ALA A 69 11.29 3.43 -17.68
N GLU A 70 11.05 3.78 -18.95
CA GLU A 70 11.77 3.17 -20.11
C GLU A 70 13.29 3.38 -19.99
N ARG A 71 13.73 4.57 -19.58
CA ARG A 71 15.15 4.85 -19.34
C ARG A 71 15.72 4.03 -18.17
N ALA A 72 14.94 3.84 -17.10
CA ALA A 72 15.35 3.00 -15.97
C ALA A 72 15.48 1.53 -16.39
N ALA A 73 14.52 1.02 -17.18
CA ALA A 73 14.58 -0.32 -17.75
C ALA A 73 15.80 -0.52 -18.65
N TRP A 74 16.05 0.44 -19.56
CA TRP A 74 17.23 0.39 -20.43
C TRP A 74 18.54 0.38 -19.65
N ARG A 75 18.63 1.17 -18.56
CA ARG A 75 19.78 1.13 -17.66
C ARG A 75 19.90 -0.21 -16.96
N ALA A 76 18.81 -0.81 -16.51
CA ALA A 76 18.83 -2.13 -15.87
C ALA A 76 19.36 -3.21 -16.83
N VAL A 77 18.88 -3.21 -18.08
CA VAL A 77 19.39 -4.12 -19.12
C VAL A 77 20.90 -3.95 -19.35
N ARG A 78 21.41 -2.72 -19.35
CA ARG A 78 22.82 -2.43 -19.58
C ARG A 78 23.70 -2.75 -18.39
N ASP A 79 23.25 -2.39 -17.19
CA ASP A 79 24.14 -2.27 -16.03
C ASP A 79 23.86 -3.33 -14.93
N VAL A 80 22.74 -4.09 -15.00
CA VAL A 80 22.39 -5.08 -13.96
C VAL A 80 22.60 -6.50 -14.47
N PRO A 81 23.57 -7.26 -13.94
CA PRO A 81 23.86 -8.63 -14.39
C PRO A 81 22.64 -9.56 -14.35
N ALA A 82 21.94 -9.62 -13.20
CA ALA A 82 20.76 -10.45 -13.03
C ALA A 82 19.64 -10.10 -14.01
N TYR A 83 19.42 -8.82 -14.31
CA TYR A 83 18.34 -8.42 -15.20
C TYR A 83 18.61 -8.83 -16.65
N ARG A 84 19.89 -8.82 -17.08
CA ARG A 84 20.28 -9.35 -18.39
C ARG A 84 20.06 -10.87 -18.48
N ALA A 85 20.45 -11.60 -17.45
CA ALA A 85 20.24 -13.04 -17.39
C ALA A 85 18.74 -13.38 -17.41
N PHE A 86 17.94 -12.70 -16.60
CA PHE A 86 16.49 -12.86 -16.55
C PHE A 86 15.81 -12.64 -17.91
N LEU A 87 16.21 -11.61 -18.66
CA LEU A 87 15.68 -11.38 -20.00
C LEU A 87 16.11 -12.45 -21.00
N ALA A 88 17.34 -12.95 -20.90
CA ALA A 88 17.82 -14.05 -21.75
C ALA A 88 17.01 -15.33 -21.49
N ASP A 89 16.78 -15.67 -20.23
CA ASP A 89 15.96 -16.83 -19.81
C ASP A 89 14.49 -16.69 -20.26
N SER A 90 13.98 -15.46 -20.32
CA SER A 90 12.60 -15.16 -20.75
C SER A 90 12.44 -15.11 -22.28
N SER A 91 13.46 -15.49 -23.04
CA SER A 91 13.46 -15.47 -24.52
C SER A 91 13.13 -14.10 -25.13
N VAL A 92 13.38 -13.01 -24.40
CA VAL A 92 13.22 -11.65 -24.90
C VAL A 92 14.46 -11.28 -25.74
N PRO A 93 14.33 -11.09 -27.06
CA PRO A 93 15.49 -10.76 -27.87
C PRO A 93 16.11 -9.45 -27.42
N SER A 94 17.39 -9.45 -27.09
CA SER A 94 18.13 -8.23 -26.70
C SER A 94 18.04 -7.11 -27.76
N ARG A 95 17.75 -7.47 -29.01
CA ARG A 95 17.53 -6.56 -30.14
C ARG A 95 16.18 -5.85 -30.14
N SER A 96 15.16 -6.41 -29.45
CA SER A 96 13.82 -5.78 -29.33
C SER A 96 13.75 -4.73 -28.24
N LEU A 97 14.86 -4.47 -27.54
CA LEU A 97 14.92 -3.57 -26.38
C LEU A 97 15.07 -2.07 -26.72
N PHE A 98 14.97 -1.69 -28.00
CA PHE A 98 15.31 -0.32 -28.41
C PHE A 98 14.19 0.54 -29.03
N PRO A 99 12.97 0.08 -29.29
CA PRO A 99 11.90 1.01 -29.66
C PRO A 99 11.16 1.55 -28.43
N LEU A 100 10.53 2.69 -28.58
CA LEU A 100 9.55 3.23 -27.63
C LEU A 100 8.45 2.20 -27.31
N GLY A 101 7.95 2.23 -26.07
CA GLY A 101 6.94 1.29 -25.61
C GLY A 101 7.51 -0.07 -25.23
N ILE A 102 8.79 -0.10 -24.86
CA ILE A 102 9.49 -1.34 -24.46
C ILE A 102 8.92 -1.95 -23.19
N LEU A 103 8.46 -1.14 -22.23
CA LEU A 103 8.04 -1.64 -20.91
C LEU A 103 6.97 -2.72 -21.03
N GLY A 104 5.93 -2.51 -21.82
CA GLY A 104 4.87 -3.50 -22.00
C GLY A 104 5.30 -4.82 -22.66
N ARG A 105 6.55 -4.92 -23.15
CA ARG A 105 7.14 -6.14 -23.75
C ARG A 105 8.12 -6.84 -22.82
N LEU A 106 8.54 -6.19 -21.73
CA LEU A 106 9.42 -6.80 -20.74
C LEU A 106 8.60 -7.73 -19.84
N PRO A 107 9.14 -8.89 -19.45
CA PRO A 107 8.48 -9.75 -18.49
C PRO A 107 8.39 -9.07 -17.13
N GLU A 108 7.38 -9.45 -16.35
CA GLU A 108 7.26 -9.03 -14.98
C GLU A 108 8.31 -9.72 -14.11
N THR A 109 8.81 -9.00 -13.13
CA THR A 109 9.69 -9.52 -12.09
C THR A 109 8.91 -9.57 -10.77
N ASP A 110 9.19 -10.58 -9.96
CA ASP A 110 8.65 -10.71 -8.60
C ASP A 110 9.67 -11.40 -7.66
N LYS A 111 9.24 -11.80 -6.48
CA LYS A 111 10.10 -12.51 -5.54
C LYS A 111 10.60 -13.83 -6.12
N HIS A 112 9.70 -14.63 -6.65
CA HIS A 112 10.00 -16.00 -7.09
C HIS A 112 10.76 -16.03 -8.42
N SER A 113 10.30 -15.24 -9.39
CA SER A 113 10.89 -15.23 -10.73
C SER A 113 12.23 -14.52 -10.79
N TYR A 114 12.49 -13.57 -9.86
CA TYR A 114 13.69 -12.72 -9.93
C TYR A 114 14.49 -12.68 -8.64
N VAL A 115 13.89 -12.43 -7.47
CA VAL A 115 14.65 -12.21 -6.23
C VAL A 115 15.26 -13.48 -5.71
N ASP A 116 14.52 -14.60 -5.75
CA ASP A 116 14.99 -15.93 -5.31
C ASP A 116 16.04 -16.53 -6.26
N ARG A 117 15.99 -16.15 -7.54
CA ARG A 117 16.86 -16.74 -8.58
C ARG A 117 18.23 -16.10 -8.69
N TYR A 118 18.38 -14.84 -8.28
CA TYR A 118 19.61 -14.08 -8.48
C TYR A 118 20.14 -13.51 -7.18
N GLY A 119 21.45 -13.63 -6.99
CA GLY A 119 22.16 -13.12 -5.81
C GLY A 119 22.02 -11.62 -5.63
N LEU A 120 22.18 -11.16 -4.39
CA LEU A 120 22.00 -9.76 -4.02
C LEU A 120 22.86 -8.81 -4.88
N LEU A 121 24.15 -9.11 -5.05
CA LEU A 121 25.05 -8.28 -5.85
C LEU A 121 24.69 -8.30 -7.33
N GLU A 122 24.29 -9.45 -7.86
CA GLU A 122 23.90 -9.57 -9.27
C GLU A 122 22.70 -8.71 -9.62
N ARG A 123 21.78 -8.50 -8.66
CA ARG A 123 20.62 -7.62 -8.79
C ARG A 123 20.97 -6.13 -8.67
N CYS A 124 22.20 -5.81 -8.30
CA CYS A 124 22.67 -4.44 -8.18
C CYS A 124 23.32 -3.93 -9.47
N VAL A 125 23.28 -2.60 -9.66
CA VAL A 125 23.95 -1.92 -10.77
C VAL A 125 25.44 -2.24 -10.77
N ARG A 126 25.94 -2.77 -11.89
CA ARG A 126 27.36 -3.21 -12.11
C ARG A 126 27.80 -4.33 -11.16
N GLY A 127 26.88 -5.08 -10.57
CA GLY A 127 27.20 -6.17 -9.64
C GLY A 127 27.88 -5.70 -8.35
N ALA A 128 27.71 -4.44 -7.94
CA ALA A 128 28.44 -3.86 -6.82
C ALA A 128 27.52 -3.00 -5.93
N VAL A 129 27.90 -2.93 -4.65
CA VAL A 129 27.25 -2.11 -3.64
C VAL A 129 28.26 -1.13 -3.03
N PRO A 130 28.02 0.17 -3.10
CA PRO A 130 28.89 1.14 -2.40
C PRO A 130 28.68 1.00 -0.88
N PHE A 131 29.78 0.83 -0.12
CA PHE A 131 29.71 0.70 1.33
C PHE A 131 29.19 1.96 2.04
N PRO A 132 29.70 3.18 1.76
CA PRO A 132 29.19 4.38 2.41
C PRO A 132 27.77 4.75 1.93
N GLY A 133 26.86 5.00 2.87
CA GLY A 133 25.51 5.48 2.60
C GLY A 133 24.53 4.40 2.11
N THR A 134 24.92 3.13 2.17
CA THR A 134 24.03 1.99 1.87
C THR A 134 23.39 1.47 3.15
N THR A 135 22.13 1.07 3.06
CA THR A 135 21.40 0.42 4.13
C THR A 135 20.64 -0.78 3.58
N ILE A 136 20.23 -1.66 4.47
CA ILE A 136 19.43 -2.83 4.15
C ILE A 136 18.08 -2.67 4.85
N ASP A 137 17.00 -2.75 4.07
CA ASP A 137 15.64 -2.84 4.56
C ASP A 137 15.21 -4.31 4.49
N GLU A 138 14.50 -4.79 5.50
CA GLU A 138 13.99 -6.16 5.55
C GLU A 138 12.47 -6.18 5.38
N SER A 139 11.96 -7.14 4.62
CA SER A 139 10.51 -7.38 4.51
C SER A 139 10.01 -8.18 5.70
N SER A 140 8.72 -8.05 6.04
CA SER A 140 8.13 -8.74 7.20
C SER A 140 8.09 -10.26 7.10
N GLY A 141 8.48 -10.84 5.97
CA GLY A 141 8.54 -12.30 5.81
C GLY A 141 7.20 -13.00 6.05
N SER A 142 6.09 -12.39 5.64
CA SER A 142 4.74 -12.97 5.84
C SER A 142 4.59 -14.40 5.29
N THR A 143 5.47 -14.80 4.39
CA THR A 143 5.52 -16.13 3.76
C THR A 143 6.64 -17.01 4.29
N GLY A 144 7.39 -16.60 5.35
CA GLY A 144 8.50 -17.37 5.91
C GLY A 144 9.79 -16.57 6.05
N THR A 145 10.77 -16.75 5.18
CA THR A 145 12.07 -16.07 5.26
C THR A 145 11.97 -14.61 4.84
N PRO A 146 12.45 -13.65 5.66
CA PRO A 146 12.49 -12.25 5.29
C PRO A 146 13.45 -11.98 4.13
N TYR A 147 13.08 -11.08 3.24
CA TYR A 147 13.92 -10.63 2.13
C TYR A 147 14.65 -9.35 2.46
N ASN A 148 15.91 -9.25 2.08
CA ASN A 148 16.77 -8.11 2.27
C ASN A 148 16.84 -7.24 1.00
N TRP A 149 16.62 -5.93 1.15
CA TRP A 149 16.58 -4.95 0.08
C TRP A 149 17.62 -3.87 0.31
N ILE A 150 18.57 -3.78 -0.60
CA ILE A 150 19.61 -2.75 -0.55
C ILE A 150 19.05 -1.39 -1.01
N ARG A 151 19.37 -0.36 -0.24
CA ARG A 151 18.98 1.03 -0.49
C ARG A 151 20.19 1.96 -0.47
N GLY A 152 20.37 2.72 -1.54
CA GLY A 152 21.38 3.75 -1.60
C GLY A 152 20.94 5.05 -0.92
N HIS A 153 21.91 5.87 -0.53
CA HIS A 153 21.63 7.16 0.10
C HIS A 153 20.68 8.06 -0.73
N ARG A 154 20.96 8.20 -2.03
CA ARG A 154 20.14 9.04 -2.94
C ARG A 154 18.73 8.47 -3.13
N GLU A 155 18.61 7.17 -3.29
CA GLU A 155 17.34 6.46 -3.37
C GLU A 155 16.47 6.78 -2.16
N ARG A 156 17.04 6.63 -0.99
CA ARG A 156 16.39 6.90 0.29
C ARG A 156 15.97 8.37 0.45
N GLU A 157 16.83 9.29 0.05
CA GLU A 157 16.54 10.73 0.12
C GLU A 157 15.29 11.11 -0.71
N VAL A 158 15.14 10.53 -1.89
CA VAL A 158 13.95 10.78 -2.74
C VAL A 158 12.70 10.17 -2.13
N ALA A 159 12.76 8.95 -1.59
CA ALA A 159 11.65 8.33 -0.88
C ALA A 159 11.19 9.17 0.31
N GLN A 160 12.12 9.65 1.14
CA GLN A 160 11.84 10.54 2.28
C GLN A 160 11.19 11.87 1.85
N ARG A 161 11.62 12.44 0.73
CA ARG A 161 10.99 13.66 0.17
C ARG A 161 9.58 13.40 -0.29
N ASN A 162 9.32 12.24 -0.91
CA ASN A 162 7.99 11.84 -1.34
C ASN A 162 7.05 11.65 -0.13
N ILE A 163 7.49 10.96 0.92
CA ILE A 163 6.77 10.85 2.20
C ILE A 163 6.47 12.26 2.75
N GLY A 164 7.47 13.14 2.80
CA GLY A 164 7.31 14.51 3.27
C GLY A 164 6.37 15.36 2.41
N PHE A 165 6.28 15.11 1.10
CA PHE A 165 5.33 15.77 0.21
C PHE A 165 3.89 15.35 0.54
N PHE A 166 3.61 14.05 0.59
CA PHE A 166 2.28 13.55 0.94
C PHE A 166 1.88 13.96 2.36
N ALA A 167 2.80 13.94 3.32
CA ALA A 167 2.54 14.42 4.67
C ALA A 167 2.15 15.91 4.71
N ARG A 168 2.73 16.76 3.85
CA ARG A 168 2.30 18.16 3.73
C ARG A 168 0.96 18.30 3.05
N TYR A 169 0.68 17.47 2.08
CA TYR A 169 -0.60 17.46 1.38
C TYR A 169 -1.74 17.02 2.32
N ALA A 170 -1.52 15.96 3.11
CA ALA A 170 -2.50 15.41 4.04
C ALA A 170 -2.70 16.28 5.30
N PHE A 171 -1.60 16.72 5.93
CA PHE A 171 -1.63 17.36 7.26
C PHE A 171 -1.34 18.87 7.23
N GLY A 172 -1.17 19.46 6.06
CA GLY A 172 -0.82 20.86 5.90
C GLY A 172 0.66 21.16 6.18
N THR A 173 1.04 22.44 6.10
CA THR A 173 2.43 22.88 6.15
C THR A 173 2.96 23.18 7.56
N GLN A 174 2.11 23.26 8.55
CA GLN A 174 2.47 23.52 9.96
C GLN A 174 3.39 22.41 10.51
N PRO A 175 4.33 22.73 11.39
CA PRO A 175 5.16 21.73 12.05
C PRO A 175 4.33 20.70 12.84
N LEU A 176 4.88 19.48 12.93
CA LEU A 176 4.28 18.35 13.64
C LEU A 176 5.27 17.77 14.65
N VAL A 177 4.77 17.29 15.77
CA VAL A 177 5.48 16.34 16.62
C VAL A 177 5.01 14.95 16.20
N THR A 178 5.89 14.20 15.54
CA THR A 178 5.59 12.85 15.07
C THR A 178 6.03 11.83 16.13
N ILE A 179 5.10 11.01 16.61
CA ILE A 179 5.39 9.84 17.42
C ILE A 179 5.24 8.63 16.50
N ASN A 180 6.36 8.03 16.14
CA ASN A 180 6.38 6.91 15.22
C ASN A 180 6.27 5.60 15.98
N ALA A 181 5.12 4.96 15.86
CA ALA A 181 4.77 3.68 16.45
C ALA A 181 4.83 2.49 15.47
N PHE A 182 5.31 2.70 14.24
CA PHE A 182 5.67 1.56 13.39
C PHE A 182 6.83 0.79 14.00
N SER A 183 6.86 -0.52 13.79
CA SER A 183 7.96 -1.36 14.25
C SER A 183 9.31 -0.85 13.75
N MET A 184 10.24 -0.82 14.68
CA MET A 184 11.61 -0.35 14.45
C MET A 184 12.55 -1.55 14.21
N GLY A 185 13.82 -1.28 14.05
CA GLY A 185 14.85 -2.30 13.78
C GLY A 185 15.09 -2.49 12.29
N ALA A 186 15.07 -3.73 11.80
CA ALA A 186 15.31 -4.07 10.38
C ALA A 186 14.17 -3.63 9.46
N TRP A 187 13.00 -3.32 10.00
CA TRP A 187 11.78 -3.04 9.25
C TRP A 187 11.83 -1.69 8.54
N ALA A 188 11.63 -1.74 7.22
CA ALA A 188 11.71 -0.56 6.36
C ALA A 188 10.76 0.57 6.76
N THR A 189 9.53 0.24 7.18
CA THR A 189 8.47 1.24 7.42
C THR A 189 8.82 2.19 8.56
N GLY A 190 9.18 1.67 9.74
CA GLY A 190 9.47 2.51 10.91
C GLY A 190 10.65 3.45 10.68
N PHE A 191 11.72 2.92 10.12
CA PHE A 191 12.93 3.71 9.85
C PHE A 191 12.70 4.80 8.78
N ASN A 192 12.13 4.44 7.64
CA ASN A 192 11.89 5.40 6.55
C ASN A 192 10.85 6.45 6.92
N MET A 193 9.81 6.07 7.70
CA MET A 193 8.83 7.02 8.22
C MET A 193 9.47 8.07 9.12
N SER A 194 10.32 7.67 10.05
CA SER A 194 11.03 8.60 10.93
C SER A 194 11.86 9.59 10.13
N LEU A 195 12.68 9.11 9.19
CA LEU A 195 13.54 9.95 8.36
C LEU A 195 12.73 10.87 7.42
N GLY A 196 11.60 10.41 6.89
CA GLY A 196 10.71 11.22 6.06
C GLY A 196 10.09 12.38 6.85
N MET A 197 9.77 12.14 8.13
CA MET A 197 9.09 13.12 8.98
C MET A 197 10.00 14.09 9.71
N VAL A 198 11.30 13.81 9.85
CA VAL A 198 12.29 14.77 10.45
C VAL A 198 12.22 16.14 9.77
N ARG A 199 11.97 16.19 8.48
CA ARG A 199 11.83 17.47 7.73
C ARG A 199 10.47 18.17 7.98
N ARG A 200 9.58 17.57 8.77
CA ARG A 200 8.25 18.09 9.12
C ARG A 200 8.18 18.67 10.54
N GLY A 201 9.15 18.34 11.37
CA GLY A 201 9.18 18.77 12.76
C GLY A 201 9.97 17.80 13.64
N ILE A 202 9.52 17.66 14.87
CA ILE A 202 10.15 16.76 15.86
C ILE A 202 9.66 15.33 15.59
N VAL A 203 10.57 14.36 15.66
CA VAL A 203 10.24 12.94 15.52
C VAL A 203 10.76 12.18 16.74
N LYS A 204 9.89 11.40 17.36
CA LYS A 204 10.23 10.40 18.36
C LYS A 204 9.81 9.02 17.87
N SER A 205 10.78 8.14 17.66
CA SER A 205 10.57 6.75 17.25
C SER A 205 10.47 5.88 18.48
N VAL A 206 9.29 5.33 18.75
CA VAL A 206 9.04 4.53 19.96
C VAL A 206 8.70 3.08 19.63
N GLY A 207 8.30 2.80 18.38
CA GLY A 207 7.71 1.51 18.05
C GLY A 207 6.29 1.35 18.62
N PRO A 208 5.68 0.17 18.53
CA PRO A 208 4.32 -0.10 18.99
C PRO A 208 4.28 -0.28 20.53
N ASP A 209 4.65 0.76 21.27
CA ASP A 209 4.75 0.79 22.72
C ASP A 209 3.81 1.86 23.29
N ILE A 210 2.66 1.43 23.81
CA ILE A 210 1.60 2.30 24.32
C ILE A 210 2.08 3.16 25.48
N ASP A 211 2.85 2.59 26.40
CA ASP A 211 3.33 3.32 27.60
C ASP A 211 4.26 4.47 27.19
N LYS A 212 5.15 4.22 26.23
CA LYS A 212 6.04 5.26 25.70
C LYS A 212 5.29 6.32 24.90
N ILE A 213 4.22 5.96 24.19
CA ILE A 213 3.40 6.92 23.46
C ILE A 213 2.68 7.84 24.45
N LEU A 214 1.92 7.26 25.40
CA LEU A 214 1.14 8.02 26.39
C LEU A 214 2.05 8.90 27.27
N SER A 215 3.17 8.35 27.76
CA SER A 215 4.13 9.12 28.57
C SER A 215 4.79 10.25 27.76
N THR A 216 5.04 10.06 26.45
CA THR A 216 5.57 11.10 25.58
C THR A 216 4.56 12.24 25.36
N LEU A 217 3.29 11.89 25.11
CA LEU A 217 2.22 12.89 24.99
C LEU A 217 2.07 13.67 26.30
N ALA A 218 2.04 12.98 27.46
CA ALA A 218 1.95 13.62 28.77
C ALA A 218 3.15 14.53 29.06
N TYR A 219 4.36 14.10 28.73
CA TYR A 219 5.58 14.88 28.92
C TYR A 219 5.62 16.16 28.09
N LEU A 220 5.25 16.08 26.81
CA LEU A 220 5.27 17.23 25.90
C LEU A 220 4.05 18.14 26.07
N GLY A 221 2.92 17.59 26.57
CA GLY A 221 1.68 18.31 26.81
C GLY A 221 0.87 18.64 25.54
N PRO A 222 -0.30 19.26 25.67
CA PRO A 222 -1.27 19.46 24.58
C PRO A 222 -0.95 20.63 23.64
N GLY A 223 0.14 21.36 23.87
CA GLY A 223 0.47 22.59 23.13
C GLY A 223 0.89 22.37 21.66
N TYR A 224 1.13 21.16 21.25
CA TYR A 224 1.62 20.81 19.92
C TYR A 224 0.53 20.20 19.03
N ARG A 225 0.85 20.14 17.74
CA ARG A 225 0.12 19.30 16.77
C ARG A 225 0.87 17.99 16.65
N TYR A 226 0.19 16.90 16.95
CA TYR A 226 0.78 15.58 16.95
C TYR A 226 0.41 14.80 15.69
N LEU A 227 1.33 13.97 15.22
CA LEU A 227 1.09 12.90 14.27
C LEU A 227 1.52 11.58 14.92
N ILE A 228 0.58 10.67 15.13
CA ILE A 228 0.88 9.31 15.56
C ILE A 228 0.84 8.42 14.32
N SER A 229 1.95 7.72 14.05
CA SER A 229 2.00 6.81 12.91
C SER A 229 2.16 5.36 13.38
N GLY A 230 1.40 4.45 12.79
CA GLY A 230 1.42 3.03 13.18
C GLY A 230 0.49 2.17 12.33
N TYR A 231 0.35 0.91 12.69
CA TYR A 231 -0.61 0.02 12.06
C TYR A 231 -2.04 0.36 12.50
N PRO A 232 -3.06 0.26 11.61
CA PRO A 232 -4.43 0.66 11.97
C PRO A 232 -4.98 -0.04 13.23
N PRO A 233 -4.87 -1.37 13.39
CA PRO A 233 -5.34 -2.04 14.60
C PRO A 233 -4.58 -1.63 15.86
N PHE A 234 -3.29 -1.36 15.74
CA PHE A 234 -2.49 -0.88 16.89
C PHE A 234 -2.96 0.50 17.37
N LEU A 235 -3.30 1.41 16.44
CA LEU A 235 -3.82 2.73 16.85
C LEU A 235 -5.19 2.62 17.53
N LYS A 236 -6.05 1.68 17.11
CA LYS A 236 -7.29 1.40 17.84
C LYS A 236 -6.97 0.93 19.26
N HIS A 237 -6.07 -0.03 19.40
CA HIS A 237 -5.66 -0.53 20.71
C HIS A 237 -5.03 0.56 21.61
N LEU A 238 -4.23 1.47 21.03
CA LEU A 238 -3.71 2.65 21.74
C LEU A 238 -4.83 3.53 22.30
N LEU A 239 -5.88 3.77 21.51
CA LEU A 239 -7.02 4.58 21.95
C LEU A 239 -7.81 3.89 23.06
N ASP A 240 -8.12 2.60 22.89
CA ASP A 240 -8.85 1.81 23.89
C ASP A 240 -8.10 1.79 25.23
N GLU A 241 -6.79 1.54 25.19
CA GLU A 241 -5.96 1.52 26.39
C GLU A 241 -5.82 2.90 27.04
N GLY A 242 -5.71 3.95 26.23
CA GLY A 242 -5.71 5.32 26.72
C GLY A 242 -7.05 5.70 27.36
N ASP A 243 -8.19 5.32 26.78
CA ASP A 243 -9.52 5.53 27.36
C ASP A 243 -9.66 4.77 28.69
N ARG A 244 -9.20 3.52 28.77
CA ARG A 244 -9.18 2.72 30.00
C ARG A 244 -8.35 3.37 31.12
N ARG A 245 -7.27 4.07 30.77
CA ARG A 245 -6.40 4.81 31.70
C ARG A 245 -6.88 6.23 31.98
N GLY A 246 -7.98 6.68 31.38
CA GLY A 246 -8.49 8.04 31.53
C GLY A 246 -7.60 9.10 30.87
N PHE A 247 -6.89 8.77 29.77
CA PHE A 247 -6.02 9.72 29.07
C PHE A 247 -6.87 10.85 28.43
N PRO A 248 -6.50 12.13 28.61
CA PRO A 248 -7.34 13.25 28.20
C PRO A 248 -7.20 13.57 26.71
N TRP A 249 -7.59 12.66 25.84
CA TRP A 249 -7.46 12.79 24.36
C TRP A 249 -8.00 14.11 23.81
N ALA A 250 -9.13 14.60 24.35
CA ALA A 250 -9.78 15.82 23.87
C ALA A 250 -8.91 17.08 24.01
N SER A 251 -7.89 17.05 24.87
CA SER A 251 -6.95 18.16 25.04
C SER A 251 -5.89 18.21 23.94
N TYR A 252 -5.69 17.13 23.19
CA TYR A 252 -4.62 17.02 22.21
C TYR A 252 -5.12 17.21 20.77
N ARG A 253 -4.34 17.91 19.95
CA ARG A 253 -4.57 18.04 18.50
C ARG A 253 -3.79 16.97 17.75
N MET A 254 -4.43 15.83 17.50
CA MET A 254 -3.78 14.65 16.95
C MET A 254 -4.25 14.31 15.54
N HIS A 255 -3.32 13.89 14.72
CA HIS A 255 -3.52 13.28 13.41
C HIS A 255 -2.96 11.86 13.41
N ALA A 256 -3.45 10.99 12.55
CA ALA A 256 -2.90 9.64 12.38
C ALA A 256 -2.43 9.41 10.93
N LEU A 257 -1.30 8.72 10.80
CA LEU A 257 -0.83 8.15 9.55
C LEU A 257 -0.66 6.65 9.72
N VAL A 258 -1.49 5.89 9.03
CA VAL A 258 -1.46 4.44 9.07
C VAL A 258 -0.85 3.84 7.80
N GLY A 259 -0.53 2.56 7.81
CA GLY A 259 -0.04 1.85 6.65
C GLY A 259 0.45 0.45 7.00
N GLY A 260 0.90 -0.28 5.98
CA GLY A 260 1.36 -1.65 6.12
C GLY A 260 0.23 -2.69 6.05
N GLU A 261 -1.00 -2.27 6.29
CA GLU A 261 -2.23 -3.06 6.17
C GLU A 261 -3.34 -2.18 5.60
N GLY A 262 -4.39 -2.80 5.05
CA GLY A 262 -5.62 -2.11 4.68
C GLY A 262 -6.32 -1.53 5.91
N MET A 263 -7.28 -0.65 5.67
CA MET A 263 -8.13 -0.09 6.72
C MET A 263 -9.53 0.12 6.16
N THR A 264 -10.54 -0.40 6.84
CA THR A 264 -11.94 -0.13 6.50
C THR A 264 -12.34 1.30 6.91
N GLU A 265 -13.42 1.83 6.34
CA GLU A 265 -13.92 3.15 6.75
C GLU A 265 -14.52 3.10 8.16
N GLU A 266 -14.98 1.94 8.61
CA GLU A 266 -15.48 1.69 9.96
C GLU A 266 -14.34 1.84 10.99
N LEU A 267 -13.18 1.23 10.74
CA LEU A 267 -12.01 1.41 11.59
C LEU A 267 -11.50 2.87 11.53
N ARG A 268 -11.54 3.50 10.34
CA ARG A 268 -11.20 4.92 10.21
C ARG A 268 -12.11 5.79 11.08
N ASP A 269 -13.42 5.54 11.08
CA ASP A 269 -14.39 6.30 11.86
C ASP A 269 -14.19 6.13 13.37
N LEU A 270 -13.81 4.93 13.84
CA LEU A 270 -13.40 4.70 15.23
C LEU A 270 -12.16 5.55 15.59
N LEU A 271 -11.16 5.58 14.72
CA LEU A 271 -9.96 6.40 14.95
C LEU A 271 -10.30 7.90 14.94
N LEU A 272 -11.17 8.35 14.04
CA LEU A 272 -11.63 9.74 13.95
C LEU A 272 -12.43 10.21 15.17
N ALA A 273 -12.86 9.30 16.06
CA ALA A 273 -13.41 9.69 17.36
C ALA A 273 -12.39 10.44 18.24
N ARG A 274 -11.09 10.26 18.02
CA ARG A 274 -10.01 10.93 18.79
C ARG A 274 -9.03 11.71 17.90
N PHE A 275 -8.81 11.29 16.66
CA PHE A 275 -7.94 11.98 15.70
C PHE A 275 -8.71 13.00 14.86
N ILE A 276 -8.07 14.11 14.52
CA ILE A 276 -8.63 15.15 13.61
C ILE A 276 -8.71 14.62 12.18
N SER A 277 -7.71 13.83 11.78
CA SER A 277 -7.64 13.18 10.48
C SER A 277 -6.84 11.89 10.56
N VAL A 278 -7.21 10.94 9.71
CA VAL A 278 -6.55 9.63 9.58
C VAL A 278 -6.29 9.39 8.10
N PHE A 279 -5.03 9.27 7.71
CA PHE A 279 -4.61 8.98 6.35
C PHE A 279 -3.81 7.69 6.32
N SER A 280 -3.88 6.97 5.20
CA SER A 280 -3.11 5.76 4.96
C SER A 280 -2.02 5.99 3.92
N GLY A 281 -0.87 5.33 4.11
CA GLY A 281 0.20 5.23 3.13
C GLY A 281 0.28 3.82 2.54
N TYR A 282 0.51 3.74 1.24
CA TYR A 282 0.72 2.49 0.52
C TYR A 282 2.18 2.37 0.06
N GLY A 283 2.71 1.18 0.20
CA GLY A 283 4.04 0.81 -0.27
C GLY A 283 4.42 -0.59 0.18
N ALA A 284 5.38 -1.16 -0.51
CA ALA A 284 5.96 -2.45 -0.17
C ALA A 284 7.46 -2.30 0.02
N THR A 285 8.04 -3.05 0.96
CA THR A 285 9.50 -3.09 1.13
C THR A 285 10.21 -3.48 -0.17
N ASP A 286 9.57 -4.30 -0.98
CA ASP A 286 10.07 -4.76 -2.27
C ASP A 286 10.25 -3.61 -3.27
N ILE A 287 9.35 -2.64 -3.27
CA ILE A 287 9.39 -1.46 -4.15
C ILE A 287 9.99 -0.28 -3.40
N GLU A 288 9.18 0.39 -2.60
CA GLU A 288 9.56 1.56 -1.80
C GLU A 288 8.47 1.88 -0.76
N ILE A 289 8.87 2.24 0.45
CA ILE A 289 7.94 2.72 1.47
C ILE A 289 7.43 4.11 1.07
N GLY A 290 6.11 4.30 1.11
CA GLY A 290 5.47 5.56 0.72
C GLY A 290 5.39 5.76 -0.79
N MET A 291 5.17 4.69 -1.54
CA MET A 291 4.94 4.73 -2.99
C MET A 291 3.72 5.58 -3.34
N ALA A 292 2.65 5.44 -2.57
CA ALA A 292 1.42 6.21 -2.70
C ALA A 292 0.89 6.61 -1.32
N GLY A 293 0.01 7.60 -1.26
CA GLY A 293 -0.60 8.06 -0.03
C GLY A 293 -2.03 8.51 -0.24
N GLU A 294 -2.86 8.34 0.77
CA GLU A 294 -4.17 8.97 0.78
C GLU A 294 -4.04 10.49 0.82
N SER A 295 -5.01 11.14 0.25
CA SER A 295 -5.21 12.57 0.24
C SER A 295 -6.66 12.89 0.62
N PRO A 296 -6.98 14.13 0.97
CA PRO A 296 -8.37 14.49 1.25
C PRO A 296 -9.33 14.08 0.14
N VAL A 297 -8.95 14.27 -1.13
CA VAL A 297 -9.78 13.89 -2.28
C VAL A 297 -9.91 12.37 -2.42
N SER A 298 -8.86 11.59 -2.20
CA SER A 298 -8.95 10.14 -2.34
C SER A 298 -9.82 9.49 -1.26
N ILE A 299 -9.78 10.02 -0.02
CA ILE A 299 -10.69 9.60 1.06
C ILE A 299 -12.13 9.97 0.71
N ALA A 300 -12.38 11.19 0.23
CA ALA A 300 -13.71 11.62 -0.17
C ALA A 300 -14.28 10.75 -1.30
N VAL A 301 -13.49 10.45 -2.33
CA VAL A 301 -13.86 9.52 -3.42
C VAL A 301 -14.22 8.14 -2.86
N ARG A 302 -13.41 7.60 -1.96
CA ARG A 302 -13.64 6.29 -1.35
C ARG A 302 -14.93 6.27 -0.51
N ARG A 303 -15.17 7.28 0.33
CA ARG A 303 -16.38 7.38 1.15
C ARG A 303 -17.63 7.54 0.29
N LEU A 304 -17.56 8.32 -0.77
CA LEU A 304 -18.64 8.48 -1.70
C LEU A 304 -18.95 7.16 -2.44
N ALA A 305 -17.91 6.42 -2.85
CA ALA A 305 -18.05 5.09 -3.45
C ALA A 305 -18.61 4.05 -2.45
N ARG A 306 -18.36 4.19 -1.14
CA ARG A 306 -19.02 3.39 -0.09
C ARG A 306 -20.53 3.66 -0.06
N ALA A 307 -20.92 4.92 -0.14
CA ALA A 307 -22.33 5.31 -0.10
C ALA A 307 -23.09 5.03 -1.41
N ARG A 308 -22.37 4.91 -2.55
CA ARG A 308 -22.93 4.80 -3.90
C ARG A 308 -22.33 3.62 -4.65
N PRO A 309 -22.94 2.41 -4.61
CA PRO A 309 -22.44 1.23 -5.31
C PRO A 309 -22.32 1.40 -6.83
N ASP A 310 -23.24 2.14 -7.45
CA ASP A 310 -23.21 2.49 -8.87
C ASP A 310 -21.99 3.35 -9.25
N LEU A 311 -21.63 4.32 -8.41
CA LEU A 311 -20.41 5.12 -8.58
C LEU A 311 -19.15 4.28 -8.32
N ARG A 312 -19.19 3.37 -7.33
CA ARG A 312 -18.09 2.45 -7.04
C ARG A 312 -17.78 1.59 -8.26
N GLU A 313 -18.80 0.95 -8.88
CA GLU A 313 -18.64 0.17 -10.10
C GLU A 313 -18.07 1.03 -11.25
N ALA A 314 -18.55 2.26 -11.40
CA ALA A 314 -18.09 3.16 -12.46
C ALA A 314 -16.62 3.62 -12.28
N LEU A 315 -16.12 3.70 -11.05
CA LEU A 315 -14.74 4.12 -10.74
C LEU A 315 -13.74 2.95 -10.68
N PHE A 316 -14.15 1.82 -10.10
CA PHE A 316 -13.24 0.74 -9.70
C PHE A 316 -13.56 -0.61 -10.35
N GLY A 317 -14.65 -0.69 -11.16
CA GLY A 317 -15.07 -1.94 -11.79
C GLY A 317 -16.06 -2.75 -10.93
N ARG A 318 -16.40 -3.93 -11.46
CA ARG A 318 -17.40 -4.82 -10.88
C ARG A 318 -16.81 -5.70 -9.76
N ASP A 319 -16.43 -5.07 -8.66
CA ASP A 319 -16.02 -5.76 -7.45
C ASP A 319 -16.89 -5.27 -6.28
N SER A 320 -17.32 -6.18 -5.41
CA SER A 320 -18.14 -5.81 -4.25
C SER A 320 -17.31 -5.15 -3.15
N ARG A 321 -16.00 -5.40 -3.11
CA ARG A 321 -15.09 -4.82 -2.13
C ARG A 321 -14.94 -3.31 -2.32
N LEU A 322 -14.80 -2.59 -1.23
CA LEU A 322 -14.42 -1.18 -1.27
C LEU A 322 -12.89 -1.06 -1.22
N PRO A 323 -12.21 -0.68 -2.32
CA PRO A 323 -10.76 -0.61 -2.31
C PRO A 323 -10.24 0.53 -1.46
N MET A 324 -8.99 0.41 -0.99
CA MET A 324 -8.21 1.58 -0.56
C MET A 324 -7.91 2.45 -1.77
N VAL A 325 -8.02 3.78 -1.63
CA VAL A 325 -7.80 4.73 -2.74
C VAL A 325 -6.70 5.71 -2.38
N PHE A 326 -5.66 5.73 -3.19
CA PHE A 326 -4.46 6.53 -2.98
C PHE A 326 -4.21 7.45 -4.17
N GLN A 327 -3.37 8.46 -3.98
CA GLN A 327 -2.72 9.18 -5.07
C GLN A 327 -1.21 8.88 -5.07
N TYR A 328 -0.58 8.86 -6.25
CA TYR A 328 0.85 8.59 -6.38
C TYR A 328 1.54 9.60 -7.29
N ASN A 329 2.87 9.67 -7.17
CA ASN A 329 3.70 10.54 -7.99
C ASN A 329 4.15 9.80 -9.27
N PRO A 330 3.56 10.09 -10.45
CA PRO A 330 3.85 9.38 -11.69
C PRO A 330 5.27 9.64 -12.21
N LEU A 331 5.97 10.64 -11.70
CA LEU A 331 7.36 10.94 -12.07
C LEU A 331 8.38 10.04 -11.33
N ILE A 332 7.93 9.38 -10.26
CA ILE A 332 8.76 8.48 -9.43
C ILE A 332 8.37 7.02 -9.69
N HIS A 333 7.08 6.73 -9.72
CA HIS A 333 6.53 5.39 -9.90
C HIS A 333 5.70 5.34 -11.18
N PHE A 334 6.11 4.52 -12.12
CA PHE A 334 5.31 4.16 -13.28
C PHE A 334 4.57 2.88 -12.94
N LEU A 335 3.25 2.97 -12.90
CA LEU A 335 2.38 1.86 -12.53
C LEU A 335 1.63 1.36 -13.76
N GLU A 336 1.49 0.05 -13.83
CA GLU A 336 0.72 -0.70 -14.81
C GLU A 336 -0.24 -1.63 -14.08
N VAL A 337 -1.25 -2.10 -14.77
CA VAL A 337 -2.14 -3.17 -14.32
C VAL A 337 -2.01 -4.32 -15.31
N ASN A 338 -1.72 -5.51 -14.84
CA ASN A 338 -1.59 -6.68 -15.71
C ASN A 338 -2.96 -7.33 -16.03
N ALA A 339 -2.95 -8.42 -16.76
CA ALA A 339 -4.16 -9.15 -17.16
C ALA A 339 -4.92 -9.77 -15.97
N GLU A 340 -4.21 -10.03 -14.89
CA GLU A 340 -4.71 -10.57 -13.63
C GLU A 340 -5.24 -9.48 -12.69
N HIS A 341 -5.30 -8.22 -13.14
CA HIS A 341 -5.64 -7.04 -12.34
C HIS A 341 -4.69 -6.75 -11.17
N GLU A 342 -3.43 -7.15 -11.29
CA GLU A 342 -2.41 -6.90 -10.29
C GLU A 342 -1.58 -5.64 -10.62
N ILE A 343 -1.12 -4.95 -9.58
CA ILE A 343 -0.33 -3.73 -9.71
C ILE A 343 1.14 -4.07 -9.98
N VAL A 344 1.62 -3.60 -11.11
CA VAL A 344 3.00 -3.74 -11.56
C VAL A 344 3.70 -2.39 -11.52
N CYS A 345 4.85 -2.32 -10.87
CA CYS A 345 5.58 -1.06 -10.64
C CYS A 345 6.95 -1.05 -11.30
N THR A 346 7.24 0.00 -12.05
CA THR A 346 8.60 0.40 -12.41
C THR A 346 8.99 1.66 -11.68
N VAL A 347 10.04 1.61 -10.86
CA VAL A 347 10.58 2.80 -10.20
C VAL A 347 11.36 3.62 -11.23
N SER A 348 10.80 4.78 -11.62
CA SER A 348 11.22 5.59 -12.78
C SER A 348 12.46 6.46 -12.50
N ARG A 349 13.41 5.97 -11.69
CA ARG A 349 14.60 6.72 -11.27
C ARG A 349 15.88 5.98 -11.59
N LEU A 350 17.00 6.73 -11.72
CA LEU A 350 18.31 6.19 -12.02
C LEU A 350 19.23 6.07 -10.80
N ASP A 351 18.77 6.42 -9.62
CA ASP A 351 19.55 6.43 -8.38
C ASP A 351 19.43 5.12 -7.58
N LEU A 352 18.61 4.19 -8.03
CA LEU A 352 18.44 2.89 -7.37
C LEU A 352 19.69 2.02 -7.53
N LEU A 353 20.11 1.40 -6.43
CA LEU A 353 21.17 0.40 -6.45
C LEU A 353 20.68 -0.91 -7.07
N ALA A 354 19.49 -1.35 -6.71
CA ALA A 354 18.82 -2.51 -7.31
C ALA A 354 17.53 -2.03 -7.99
N PRO A 355 17.52 -1.75 -9.31
CA PRO A 355 16.36 -1.27 -10.04
C PRO A 355 15.18 -2.24 -9.97
N ARG A 356 13.96 -1.70 -9.82
CA ARG A 356 12.69 -2.43 -9.90
C ARG A 356 12.06 -2.10 -11.25
N ILE A 357 12.01 -3.09 -12.12
CA ILE A 357 11.47 -2.94 -13.48
C ILE A 357 10.34 -3.93 -13.64
N ARG A 358 9.14 -3.41 -13.87
CA ARG A 358 7.90 -4.18 -13.93
C ARG A 358 7.78 -5.18 -12.78
N TYR A 359 8.02 -4.68 -11.56
CA TYR A 359 7.96 -5.50 -10.36
C TYR A 359 6.51 -5.67 -9.90
N ASN A 360 6.06 -6.91 -9.86
CA ASN A 360 4.73 -7.30 -9.40
C ASN A 360 4.79 -7.64 -7.91
N VAL A 361 3.93 -7.01 -7.10
CA VAL A 361 3.78 -7.29 -5.67
C VAL A 361 2.61 -8.23 -5.38
N HIS A 362 1.84 -8.59 -6.43
CA HIS A 362 0.63 -9.41 -6.38
C HIS A 362 -0.51 -8.78 -5.55
N ASP A 363 -0.56 -7.46 -5.53
CA ASP A 363 -1.71 -6.72 -4.99
C ASP A 363 -2.72 -6.46 -6.10
N GLU A 364 -3.98 -6.88 -5.91
CA GLU A 364 -5.09 -6.60 -6.81
C GLU A 364 -5.51 -5.14 -6.71
N GLY A 365 -5.74 -4.53 -7.87
CA GLY A 365 -6.13 -3.13 -7.90
C GLY A 365 -6.20 -2.56 -9.31
N GLY A 366 -6.16 -1.23 -9.39
CA GLY A 366 -6.20 -0.56 -10.68
C GLY A 366 -5.81 0.91 -10.59
N LEU A 367 -5.85 1.55 -11.73
CA LEU A 367 -5.42 2.92 -11.92
C LEU A 367 -6.53 3.73 -12.60
N VAL A 368 -6.73 4.94 -12.16
CA VAL A 368 -7.57 5.91 -12.87
C VAL A 368 -6.89 7.29 -12.86
N ASP A 369 -6.79 7.93 -14.01
CA ASP A 369 -6.28 9.27 -14.06
C ASP A 369 -7.27 10.29 -13.45
N PHE A 370 -6.73 11.41 -12.97
CA PHE A 370 -7.53 12.42 -12.26
C PHE A 370 -8.68 12.98 -13.12
N ARG A 371 -8.48 13.14 -14.45
CA ARG A 371 -9.51 13.69 -15.33
C ARG A 371 -10.65 12.71 -15.55
N THR A 372 -10.33 11.43 -15.73
CA THR A 372 -11.31 10.34 -15.85
C THR A 372 -12.12 10.20 -14.57
N ALA A 373 -11.48 10.22 -13.41
CA ALA A 373 -12.18 10.19 -12.12
C ALA A 373 -13.10 11.40 -11.96
N ALA A 374 -12.62 12.62 -12.26
CA ALA A 374 -13.43 13.84 -12.19
C ALA A 374 -14.59 13.82 -13.21
N ALA A 375 -14.38 13.30 -14.41
CA ALA A 375 -15.44 13.16 -15.42
C ALA A 375 -16.49 12.12 -14.98
N THR A 376 -16.06 11.02 -14.38
CA THR A 376 -16.96 10.02 -13.82
C THR A 376 -17.80 10.63 -12.69
N LEU A 377 -17.18 11.29 -11.71
CA LEU A 377 -17.88 11.98 -10.61
C LEU A 377 -18.93 12.96 -11.14
N ARG A 378 -18.60 13.79 -12.15
CA ARG A 378 -19.56 14.74 -12.75
C ARG A 378 -20.79 14.05 -13.35
N ARG A 379 -20.65 12.87 -13.97
CA ARG A 379 -21.80 12.11 -14.48
C ARG A 379 -22.76 11.68 -13.36
N PHE A 380 -22.27 11.58 -12.14
CA PHE A 380 -23.06 11.31 -10.93
C PHE A 380 -23.47 12.55 -10.16
N GLY A 381 -23.21 13.75 -10.72
CA GLY A 381 -23.62 15.02 -10.13
C GLY A 381 -22.63 15.61 -9.10
N TYR A 382 -21.39 15.12 -9.05
CA TYR A 382 -20.38 15.57 -8.08
C TYR A 382 -19.25 16.35 -8.74
N ASP A 383 -18.80 17.44 -8.12
CA ASP A 383 -17.54 18.11 -8.50
C ASP A 383 -16.40 17.63 -7.60
N ILE A 384 -15.29 17.22 -8.21
CA ILE A 384 -14.13 16.71 -7.50
C ILE A 384 -13.48 17.76 -6.59
N ASP A 385 -13.62 19.05 -6.92
CA ASP A 385 -13.10 20.15 -6.12
C ASP A 385 -13.93 20.42 -4.84
N ASP A 386 -15.19 19.98 -4.80
CA ASP A 386 -16.16 20.28 -3.73
C ASP A 386 -16.54 19.06 -2.86
N LEU A 387 -15.93 17.90 -3.09
CA LEU A 387 -16.27 16.65 -2.40
C LEU A 387 -16.18 16.78 -0.87
N GLY A 388 -15.29 17.62 -0.35
CA GLY A 388 -15.11 17.80 1.10
C GLY A 388 -16.30 18.44 1.82
N SER A 389 -17.23 19.03 1.08
CA SER A 389 -18.45 19.64 1.64
C SER A 389 -19.63 18.67 1.74
N LEU A 390 -19.50 17.47 1.16
CA LEU A 390 -20.58 16.49 1.08
C LEU A 390 -20.76 15.75 2.42
N PRO A 391 -22.00 15.52 2.89
CA PRO A 391 -22.28 14.77 4.11
C PRO A 391 -21.67 13.34 4.09
N GLU A 392 -21.71 12.68 2.94
CA GLU A 392 -21.22 11.32 2.75
C GLU A 392 -19.70 11.20 2.94
N THR A 393 -18.98 12.30 2.79
CA THR A 393 -17.51 12.34 2.96
C THR A 393 -17.09 12.75 4.36
N ALA A 394 -18.03 13.17 5.20
CA ALA A 394 -17.76 13.60 6.57
C ALA A 394 -17.36 12.42 7.47
N GLY A 395 -16.58 12.71 8.49
CA GLY A 395 -16.30 11.80 9.58
C GLY A 395 -17.33 11.88 10.71
N PRO A 396 -17.21 11.06 11.76
CA PRO A 396 -18.19 11.00 12.86
C PRO A 396 -18.30 12.32 13.67
N ARG A 397 -17.30 13.20 13.57
CA ARG A 397 -17.27 14.50 14.25
C ARG A 397 -17.48 15.68 13.30
N GLY A 398 -17.97 15.45 12.08
CA GLY A 398 -18.21 16.45 11.06
C GLY A 398 -17.25 16.39 9.87
N PRO A 399 -17.19 17.45 9.05
CA PRO A 399 -16.37 17.49 7.85
C PRO A 399 -14.89 17.20 8.13
N LEU A 400 -14.27 16.39 7.29
CA LEU A 400 -12.83 16.15 7.34
C LEU A 400 -12.05 17.36 6.80
N PRO A 401 -10.79 17.58 7.26
CA PRO A 401 -9.96 18.65 6.71
C PRO A 401 -9.85 18.55 5.18
N TRP A 402 -10.19 19.62 4.50
CA TRP A 402 -10.20 19.69 3.04
C TRP A 402 -9.14 20.66 2.52
N VAL A 403 -8.51 20.28 1.43
CA VAL A 403 -7.64 21.16 0.64
C VAL A 403 -7.94 20.91 -0.84
N LYS A 404 -7.73 21.94 -1.66
CA LYS A 404 -7.92 21.82 -3.11
C LYS A 404 -7.14 20.61 -3.64
N PRO A 405 -7.78 19.70 -4.41
CA PRO A 405 -7.13 18.53 -4.96
C PRO A 405 -5.92 18.86 -5.82
N ILE A 406 -4.85 18.09 -5.65
CA ILE A 406 -3.73 18.07 -6.60
C ILE A 406 -4.07 17.01 -7.66
N PRO A 407 -3.96 17.34 -8.97
CA PRO A 407 -4.41 16.45 -10.05
C PRO A 407 -3.44 15.28 -10.31
N LEU A 408 -3.09 14.55 -9.25
CA LEU A 408 -2.33 13.32 -9.31
C LEU A 408 -3.24 12.13 -9.68
N PRO A 409 -2.73 11.12 -10.38
CA PRO A 409 -3.49 9.91 -10.67
C PRO A 409 -3.83 9.16 -9.39
N PHE A 410 -4.94 8.40 -9.45
CA PHE A 410 -5.37 7.52 -8.39
C PHE A 410 -4.87 6.09 -8.63
N LEU A 411 -4.47 5.46 -7.55
CA LEU A 411 -4.24 4.03 -7.42
C LEU A 411 -5.29 3.50 -6.44
N TRP A 412 -6.01 2.46 -6.81
CA TRP A 412 -6.87 1.76 -5.88
C TRP A 412 -6.41 0.31 -5.71
N VAL A 413 -6.53 -0.20 -4.48
CA VAL A 413 -5.97 -1.50 -4.07
C VAL A 413 -7.00 -2.23 -3.22
N HIS A 414 -7.30 -3.47 -3.59
CA HIS A 414 -8.12 -4.37 -2.79
C HIS A 414 -7.28 -5.14 -1.75
N GLY A 415 -5.99 -5.34 -2.01
CA GLY A 415 -5.09 -6.16 -1.23
C GLY A 415 -4.57 -7.35 -2.02
N ARG A 416 -3.99 -8.32 -1.34
CA ARG A 416 -3.41 -9.51 -1.98
C ARG A 416 -4.49 -10.52 -2.32
N ARG A 417 -4.43 -11.11 -3.50
CA ARG A 417 -5.34 -12.15 -3.96
C ARG A 417 -5.31 -13.41 -3.08
N ASP A 418 -4.15 -13.72 -2.50
CA ASP A 418 -3.99 -14.85 -1.59
C ASP A 418 -4.47 -14.59 -0.15
N ALA A 419 -4.94 -13.37 0.15
CA ALA A 419 -5.47 -12.98 1.45
C ALA A 419 -7.01 -13.13 1.50
N THR A 420 -7.52 -14.31 1.16
CA THR A 420 -8.97 -14.64 1.17
C THR A 420 -9.16 -16.11 1.53
N ILE A 421 -10.31 -16.46 2.08
CA ILE A 421 -10.76 -17.83 2.17
C ILE A 421 -11.86 -18.10 1.13
N SER A 422 -11.95 -19.33 0.64
CA SER A 422 -13.01 -19.73 -0.29
C SER A 422 -13.80 -20.89 0.31
N VAL A 423 -15.14 -20.72 0.38
CA VAL A 423 -16.08 -21.73 0.90
C VAL A 423 -17.24 -21.84 -0.07
N MET A 424 -17.53 -23.05 -0.54
CA MET A 424 -18.62 -23.30 -1.51
C MET A 424 -18.62 -22.36 -2.72
N GLY A 425 -17.42 -21.99 -3.20
CA GLY A 425 -17.26 -21.08 -4.35
C GLY A 425 -17.35 -19.59 -4.02
N ALA A 426 -17.70 -19.21 -2.80
CA ALA A 426 -17.67 -17.83 -2.36
C ALA A 426 -16.30 -17.47 -1.80
N ASN A 427 -15.75 -16.33 -2.23
CA ASN A 427 -14.59 -15.72 -1.62
C ASN A 427 -15.04 -14.83 -0.47
N ILE A 428 -14.48 -15.03 0.73
CA ILE A 428 -14.74 -14.22 1.92
C ILE A 428 -13.45 -13.50 2.27
N TYR A 429 -13.55 -12.19 2.42
CA TYR A 429 -12.39 -11.32 2.63
C TYR A 429 -12.32 -10.86 4.10
N PRO A 430 -11.12 -10.72 4.67
CA PRO A 430 -10.95 -10.16 6.02
C PRO A 430 -11.56 -8.78 6.17
N GLU A 431 -11.59 -7.97 5.12
CA GLU A 431 -12.17 -6.63 5.10
C GLU A 431 -13.70 -6.65 5.29
N ASP A 432 -14.38 -7.70 4.79
CA ASP A 432 -15.83 -7.89 5.02
C ASP A 432 -16.07 -8.14 6.51
N ILE A 433 -15.27 -9.03 7.11
CA ILE A 433 -15.35 -9.32 8.55
C ILE A 433 -14.98 -8.08 9.37
N GLU A 434 -13.90 -7.38 9.00
CA GLU A 434 -13.47 -6.16 9.68
C GLU A 434 -14.58 -5.10 9.70
N THR A 435 -15.25 -4.92 8.56
CA THR A 435 -16.40 -4.01 8.45
C THR A 435 -17.50 -4.39 9.43
N LEU A 436 -17.90 -5.67 9.47
CA LEU A 436 -19.00 -6.14 10.31
C LEU A 436 -18.69 -6.07 11.81
N VAL A 437 -17.48 -6.48 12.21
CA VAL A 437 -17.09 -6.46 13.63
C VAL A 437 -16.93 -5.05 14.18
N TYR A 438 -16.49 -4.09 13.35
CA TYR A 438 -16.39 -2.69 13.78
C TYR A 438 -17.70 -1.90 13.68
N GLN A 439 -18.72 -2.43 13.01
CA GLN A 439 -20.08 -1.89 13.05
C GLN A 439 -20.87 -2.37 14.28
N ASP A 440 -20.43 -3.42 14.96
CA ASP A 440 -21.13 -3.97 16.12
C ASP A 440 -20.73 -3.23 17.42
N PRO A 441 -21.62 -2.39 18.00
CA PRO A 441 -21.30 -1.57 19.17
C PRO A 441 -21.08 -2.41 20.44
N THR A 442 -21.52 -3.68 20.46
CA THR A 442 -21.33 -4.58 21.60
C THR A 442 -19.98 -5.29 21.52
N LEU A 443 -19.43 -5.42 20.32
CA LEU A 443 -18.17 -6.11 20.06
C LEU A 443 -16.97 -5.15 20.09
N VAL A 444 -17.13 -3.97 19.47
CA VAL A 444 -16.04 -2.97 19.31
C VAL A 444 -15.28 -2.68 20.62
N PRO A 445 -15.90 -2.48 21.80
CA PRO A 445 -15.17 -2.14 23.02
C PRO A 445 -14.27 -3.24 23.56
N ARG A 446 -14.56 -4.50 23.20
CA ARG A 446 -13.84 -5.69 23.70
C ARG A 446 -13.02 -6.40 22.63
N LEU A 447 -13.17 -6.05 21.37
CA LEU A 447 -12.44 -6.69 20.26
C LEU A 447 -10.99 -6.21 20.21
N HIS A 448 -10.05 -7.14 20.40
CA HIS A 448 -8.63 -6.91 20.22
C HIS A 448 -8.16 -7.27 18.80
N SER A 449 -8.53 -8.46 18.32
CA SER A 449 -8.16 -8.97 17.00
C SER A 449 -9.17 -10.00 16.49
N PHE A 450 -9.06 -10.39 15.24
CA PHE A 450 -9.80 -11.50 14.66
C PHE A 450 -8.98 -12.27 13.65
N LEU A 451 -9.34 -13.53 13.43
CA LEU A 451 -8.79 -14.42 12.42
C LEU A 451 -9.93 -15.03 11.61
N LEU A 452 -9.67 -15.25 10.33
CA LEU A 452 -10.57 -15.91 9.40
C LEU A 452 -9.89 -17.20 8.91
N SER A 453 -10.62 -18.31 8.95
CA SER A 453 -10.16 -19.62 8.50
C SER A 453 -11.30 -20.43 7.90
N VAL A 454 -10.98 -21.56 7.30
CA VAL A 454 -11.95 -22.60 6.92
C VAL A 454 -11.76 -23.77 7.87
N VAL A 455 -12.84 -24.27 8.43
CA VAL A 455 -12.83 -25.49 9.27
C VAL A 455 -13.89 -26.44 8.75
N ASP A 456 -13.60 -27.72 8.78
CA ASP A 456 -14.58 -28.75 8.46
C ASP A 456 -15.44 -29.00 9.71
N ASP A 457 -16.77 -29.03 9.51
CA ASP A 457 -17.70 -29.44 10.57
C ASP A 457 -17.66 -30.96 10.80
N GLU A 458 -18.48 -31.46 11.73
CA GLU A 458 -18.53 -32.88 12.10
C GLU A 458 -18.90 -33.80 10.91
N THR A 459 -19.44 -33.26 9.85
CA THR A 459 -19.80 -34.00 8.62
C THR A 459 -18.71 -33.90 7.55
N GLY A 460 -17.62 -33.17 7.80
CA GLY A 460 -16.57 -32.90 6.83
C GLY A 460 -16.94 -31.80 5.82
N THR A 461 -17.96 -30.98 6.13
CA THR A 461 -18.35 -29.86 5.30
C THR A 461 -17.54 -28.62 5.65
N PRO A 462 -16.84 -27.99 4.68
CA PRO A 462 -16.07 -26.77 4.96
C PRO A 462 -17.00 -25.59 5.30
N ARG A 463 -16.68 -24.88 6.37
CA ARG A 463 -17.41 -23.70 6.85
C ARG A 463 -16.45 -22.55 7.15
N PRO A 464 -16.88 -21.28 6.96
CA PRO A 464 -16.09 -20.14 7.40
C PRO A 464 -16.04 -20.11 8.92
N SER A 465 -14.83 -19.97 9.49
CA SER A 465 -14.61 -19.81 10.93
C SER A 465 -14.02 -18.44 11.20
N ILE A 466 -14.61 -17.74 12.18
CA ILE A 466 -14.22 -16.42 12.63
C ILE A 466 -13.83 -16.52 14.10
N SER A 467 -12.53 -16.52 14.36
CA SER A 467 -11.99 -16.51 15.73
C SER A 467 -11.81 -15.05 16.17
N LEU A 468 -12.36 -14.71 17.33
CA LEU A 468 -12.29 -13.38 17.91
C LEU A 468 -11.41 -13.40 19.18
N GLU A 469 -10.44 -12.51 19.24
CA GLU A 469 -9.65 -12.24 20.44
C GLU A 469 -10.27 -11.07 21.19
N LEU A 470 -10.72 -11.32 22.42
CA LEU A 470 -11.47 -10.36 23.22
C LEU A 470 -10.71 -9.99 24.50
N THR A 471 -10.76 -8.71 24.85
CA THR A 471 -10.20 -8.21 26.12
C THR A 471 -11.08 -8.56 27.33
N ASP A 472 -12.36 -8.86 27.09
CA ASP A 472 -13.34 -9.25 28.10
C ASP A 472 -14.27 -10.32 27.54
N LEU A 473 -14.36 -11.45 28.24
CA LEU A 473 -15.21 -12.59 27.92
C LEU A 473 -16.48 -12.64 28.78
N THR A 474 -16.77 -11.60 29.54
CA THR A 474 -17.99 -11.55 30.35
C THR A 474 -19.22 -11.65 29.45
N ASP A 475 -20.17 -12.51 29.81
CA ASP A 475 -21.41 -12.78 29.07
C ASP A 475 -21.21 -13.35 27.63
N VAL A 476 -20.03 -13.90 27.34
CA VAL A 476 -19.73 -14.58 26.08
C VAL A 476 -20.03 -16.08 26.22
N ASP A 477 -21.28 -16.42 26.04
CA ASP A 477 -21.80 -17.79 26.08
C ASP A 477 -22.12 -18.33 24.66
N ASP A 478 -22.56 -19.58 24.56
CA ASP A 478 -22.93 -20.17 23.27
C ASP A 478 -24.11 -19.45 22.60
N PRO A 479 -25.18 -19.03 23.32
CA PRO A 479 -26.20 -18.18 22.74
C PRO A 479 -25.69 -16.85 22.19
N TRP A 480 -24.69 -16.22 22.84
CA TRP A 480 -24.09 -15.00 22.34
C TRP A 480 -23.31 -15.25 21.03
N ARG A 481 -22.49 -16.33 20.99
CA ARG A 481 -21.76 -16.73 19.78
C ARG A 481 -22.71 -17.04 18.61
N ALA A 482 -23.80 -17.73 18.89
CA ALA A 482 -24.81 -18.05 17.88
C ALA A 482 -25.46 -16.78 17.29
N ARG A 483 -25.87 -15.84 18.15
CA ARG A 483 -26.42 -14.55 17.70
C ARG A 483 -25.41 -13.73 16.87
N LEU A 484 -24.14 -13.75 17.25
CA LEU A 484 -23.10 -13.08 16.48
C LEU A 484 -22.86 -13.76 15.13
N SER A 485 -22.85 -15.09 15.10
CA SER A 485 -22.77 -15.87 13.85
C SER A 485 -23.91 -15.52 12.87
N ASP A 486 -25.14 -15.39 13.36
CA ASP A 486 -26.29 -14.99 12.53
C ASP A 486 -26.11 -13.56 11.98
N ARG A 487 -25.68 -12.62 12.81
CA ARG A 487 -25.40 -11.24 12.37
C ARG A 487 -24.28 -11.18 11.33
N LEU A 488 -23.20 -11.94 11.52
CA LEU A 488 -22.09 -12.00 10.57
C LEU A 488 -22.54 -12.64 9.25
N ARG A 489 -23.33 -13.72 9.28
CA ARG A 489 -23.92 -14.31 8.07
C ARG A 489 -24.77 -13.30 7.31
N ASP A 490 -25.69 -12.63 7.99
CA ASP A 490 -26.61 -11.68 7.37
C ASP A 490 -25.84 -10.45 6.82
N GLY A 491 -24.87 -9.95 7.57
CA GLY A 491 -23.99 -8.88 7.11
C GLY A 491 -23.13 -9.28 5.91
N LEU A 492 -22.53 -10.46 5.91
CA LEU A 492 -21.79 -10.99 4.77
C LEU A 492 -22.67 -11.13 3.52
N ARG A 493 -23.91 -11.62 3.69
CA ARG A 493 -24.88 -11.70 2.60
C ARG A 493 -25.17 -10.33 1.98
N ASP A 494 -25.19 -9.28 2.78
CA ASP A 494 -25.48 -7.92 2.33
C ASP A 494 -24.26 -7.25 1.67
N LEU A 495 -23.06 -7.50 2.18
CA LEU A 495 -21.81 -6.90 1.68
C LEU A 495 -21.22 -7.64 0.48
N ASN A 496 -21.24 -8.99 0.49
CA ASN A 496 -20.47 -9.83 -0.43
C ASN A 496 -21.39 -10.56 -1.41
N ILE A 497 -21.22 -10.29 -2.71
CA ILE A 497 -22.06 -10.84 -3.77
C ILE A 497 -21.88 -12.36 -3.92
N ASP A 498 -20.64 -12.86 -3.82
CA ASP A 498 -20.33 -14.29 -3.92
C ASP A 498 -20.97 -15.04 -2.76
N TYR A 499 -20.81 -14.48 -1.54
CA TYR A 499 -21.40 -15.06 -0.34
C TYR A 499 -22.95 -15.08 -0.41
N ARG A 500 -23.56 -14.01 -0.92
CA ARG A 500 -25.02 -13.92 -1.11
C ARG A 500 -25.56 -15.04 -1.98
N SER A 501 -24.87 -15.37 -3.05
CA SER A 501 -25.26 -16.46 -3.94
C SER A 501 -25.10 -17.81 -3.27
N SER A 502 -23.96 -18.03 -2.63
CA SER A 502 -23.62 -19.32 -2.01
C SER A 502 -24.46 -19.61 -0.75
N VAL A 503 -24.85 -18.60 0.03
CA VAL A 503 -25.70 -18.81 1.22
C VAL A 503 -27.11 -19.29 0.87
N VAL A 504 -27.63 -18.95 -0.31
CA VAL A 504 -28.93 -19.44 -0.80
C VAL A 504 -28.82 -20.90 -1.19
N GLU A 505 -27.72 -21.31 -1.81
CA GLU A 505 -27.51 -22.66 -2.30
C GLU A 505 -27.04 -23.61 -1.20
N PHE A 506 -26.17 -23.13 -0.29
CA PHE A 506 -25.56 -23.93 0.78
C PHE A 506 -25.73 -23.28 2.16
N PRO A 507 -26.95 -23.07 2.67
CA PRO A 507 -27.16 -22.24 3.87
C PRO A 507 -26.47 -22.78 5.12
N ALA A 508 -26.34 -24.09 5.31
CA ALA A 508 -25.66 -24.68 6.46
C ALA A 508 -24.12 -24.50 6.37
N ALA A 509 -23.52 -24.75 5.20
CA ALA A 509 -22.09 -24.59 4.98
C ALA A 509 -21.64 -23.12 5.06
N MET A 510 -22.52 -22.19 4.70
CA MET A 510 -22.23 -20.75 4.74
C MET A 510 -22.52 -20.10 6.11
N GLN A 511 -23.03 -20.85 7.11
CA GLN A 511 -23.18 -20.33 8.47
C GLN A 511 -21.81 -20.22 9.13
N PRO A 512 -21.32 -19.01 9.51
CA PRO A 512 -20.00 -18.87 10.11
C PRO A 512 -19.93 -19.57 11.48
N ILE A 513 -18.81 -20.20 11.77
CA ILE A 513 -18.47 -20.65 13.12
C ILE A 513 -17.79 -19.50 13.84
N VAL A 514 -18.30 -19.11 15.01
CA VAL A 514 -17.70 -18.05 15.83
C VAL A 514 -17.05 -18.65 17.06
N GLU A 515 -15.75 -18.43 17.18
CA GLU A 515 -14.97 -18.82 18.35
C GLU A 515 -14.46 -17.56 19.06
N THR A 516 -14.32 -17.65 20.39
CA THR A 516 -13.86 -16.52 21.20
C THR A 516 -12.73 -16.93 22.13
N PHE A 517 -11.70 -16.10 22.20
CA PHE A 517 -10.48 -16.35 22.95
C PHE A 517 -10.10 -15.14 23.80
N ALA A 518 -9.50 -15.37 24.95
CA ALA A 518 -8.84 -14.34 25.74
C ALA A 518 -7.55 -13.88 25.02
N LEU A 519 -7.02 -12.73 25.44
CA LEU A 519 -5.78 -12.18 24.89
C LEU A 519 -4.63 -13.20 24.92
N GLY A 520 -4.01 -13.41 23.77
CA GLY A 520 -2.89 -14.34 23.59
C GLY A 520 -3.25 -15.82 23.72
N ALA A 521 -4.56 -16.19 23.69
CA ALA A 521 -5.00 -17.58 23.78
C ALA A 521 -5.35 -18.17 22.41
N GLY A 522 -5.41 -19.50 22.32
CA GLY A 522 -5.81 -20.24 21.12
C GLY A 522 -4.94 -19.90 19.92
N PRO A 523 -5.55 -19.61 18.74
CA PRO A 523 -4.81 -19.31 17.51
C PRO A 523 -4.01 -18.01 17.59
N PHE A 524 -4.25 -17.15 18.59
CA PHE A 524 -3.55 -15.88 18.80
C PHE A 524 -2.26 -16.03 19.63
N ALA A 525 -2.04 -17.17 20.28
CA ALA A 525 -0.84 -17.41 21.12
C ALA A 525 0.48 -17.26 20.33
N ALA A 526 0.48 -17.63 19.05
CA ALA A 526 1.65 -17.52 18.17
C ALA A 526 1.85 -16.10 17.60
N ASP A 527 0.85 -15.23 17.70
CA ASP A 527 0.86 -13.89 17.09
C ASP A 527 1.33 -12.80 18.07
N ALA A 528 1.50 -13.12 19.35
CA ALA A 528 1.94 -12.16 20.38
C ALA A 528 3.28 -11.46 20.09
N ALA A 529 4.13 -12.05 19.23
CA ALA A 529 5.40 -11.48 18.79
C ALA A 529 5.38 -10.90 17.36
N ARG A 530 4.24 -10.96 16.66
CA ARG A 530 4.17 -10.53 15.26
C ARG A 530 3.87 -9.04 15.13
N ILE A 531 4.53 -8.44 14.15
CA ILE A 531 4.45 -7.01 13.83
C ILE A 531 3.14 -6.64 13.13
N LYS A 532 2.66 -7.56 12.26
CA LYS A 532 1.38 -7.43 11.53
C LYS A 532 0.42 -8.49 12.03
N GLN A 533 -0.83 -8.11 12.17
CA GLN A 533 -1.87 -9.09 12.51
C GLN A 533 -2.04 -10.06 11.33
N ARG A 534 -2.01 -11.34 11.64
CA ARG A 534 -2.44 -12.37 10.71
C ARG A 534 -3.97 -12.33 10.67
N ARG A 535 -4.56 -12.24 9.48
CA ARG A 535 -6.02 -12.22 9.33
C ARG A 535 -6.58 -13.55 8.84
N ILE A 536 -5.74 -14.39 8.21
CA ILE A 536 -6.14 -15.69 7.67
C ILE A 536 -5.23 -16.78 8.23
N VAL A 537 -5.85 -17.86 8.67
CA VAL A 537 -5.18 -19.13 9.00
C VAL A 537 -5.59 -20.15 7.94
N ARG A 538 -4.61 -20.68 7.23
CA ARG A 538 -4.80 -21.85 6.35
C ARG A 538 -4.51 -23.09 7.17
N THR A 539 -5.50 -23.92 7.37
CA THR A 539 -5.39 -25.25 7.98
C THR A 539 -4.81 -26.24 6.99
#